data_9b00f151cb3834c0145536ce0680df97
#
_entry.id   9b00f151cb3834c0145536ce0680df97
#
_cell.length_a   1.000
_cell.length_b   1.000
_cell.length_c   1.000
_cell.angle_alpha   90.00
_cell.angle_beta   90.00
_cell.angle_gamma   90.00
#
_symmetry.space_group_name_H-M   'P 1'
#
loop_
_entity.id
_entity.type
_entity.pdbx_description
1 polymer ?
#
loop_
_entity_poly.entity_id
_entity_poly.type
_entity_poly.pdbx_seq_one_letter_code
_entity_poly.pdbx_strand_id
1 'polypeptide(L)'
;MKLLSWNVAGLRACIKKNALDFLKDAQHDIVCLQETKCEEQEVKLPDWLIEMYPHRFWNSTQGITQRKGLSGTTIWSKEAPIQRIEAPEFDIEGRIVALEFKKFIIVTVYTPNSQGAESNRFEFRVAEWDTLFQDFIVMLEQVKPVMVCGDMNVAHEERDVYKPDEWRNKCPGFFDIERQNFSSLLDQGYVDTFRMFNQEIKQYTYWQQTIPVYRKRNIGWRIDYFLASQKLKKYVMLLSARESHTPLKFLFLLPIYVVINADTAPLLSLQQG
;
A
#
# COMPACT_ATOMS: atom_id res chain seq x y z
N MET A 1 9.91 14.96 1.28
CA MET A 1 9.66 13.71 2.03
C MET A 1 9.51 12.57 1.05
N LYS A 2 10.21 11.46 1.26
CA LYS A 2 10.18 10.27 0.41
C LYS A 2 9.40 9.16 1.13
N LEU A 3 8.36 8.66 0.49
CA LEU A 3 7.51 7.60 1.01
C LEU A 3 7.74 6.32 0.21
N LEU A 4 7.83 5.17 0.87
CA LEU A 4 7.93 3.86 0.25
C LEU A 4 6.73 3.02 0.66
N SER A 5 6.18 2.26 -0.28
CA SER A 5 5.19 1.21 -0.01
C SER A 5 5.63 -0.11 -0.63
N TRP A 6 5.52 -1.20 0.13
CA TRP A 6 5.94 -2.51 -0.34
C TRP A 6 5.20 -3.66 0.35
N ASN A 7 4.51 -4.47 -0.41
CA ASN A 7 4.04 -5.77 0.06
C ASN A 7 5.23 -6.73 0.15
N VAL A 8 5.60 -7.12 1.35
CA VAL A 8 6.81 -7.94 1.62
C VAL A 8 6.55 -9.45 1.59
N ALA A 9 5.29 -9.87 1.47
CA ALA A 9 4.88 -11.28 1.47
C ALA A 9 5.50 -12.11 2.62
N GLY A 10 5.72 -11.46 3.77
CA GLY A 10 6.32 -12.04 4.98
C GLY A 10 7.64 -11.38 5.37
N LEU A 11 7.58 -10.49 6.37
CA LEU A 11 8.70 -9.65 6.80
C LEU A 11 9.89 -10.48 7.32
N ARG A 12 9.63 -11.54 8.09
CA ARG A 12 10.71 -12.43 8.60
C ARG A 12 11.55 -13.03 7.47
N ALA A 13 10.90 -13.40 6.37
CA ALA A 13 11.61 -13.94 5.19
C ALA A 13 12.42 -12.87 4.46
N CYS A 14 11.91 -11.64 4.38
CA CYS A 14 12.61 -10.49 3.80
C CYS A 14 13.86 -10.15 4.60
N ILE A 15 13.79 -10.10 5.93
CA ILE A 15 14.93 -9.83 6.80
C ILE A 15 15.99 -10.93 6.63
N LYS A 16 15.58 -12.20 6.68
CA LYS A 16 16.52 -13.34 6.50
C LYS A 16 17.28 -13.29 5.17
N LYS A 17 16.69 -12.69 4.13
CA LYS A 17 17.29 -12.53 2.79
C LYS A 17 18.01 -11.18 2.60
N ASN A 18 18.12 -10.37 3.64
CA ASN A 18 18.65 -9.00 3.57
C ASN A 18 17.92 -8.13 2.53
N ALA A 19 16.64 -8.43 2.27
CA ALA A 19 15.87 -7.76 1.21
C ALA A 19 15.54 -6.30 1.55
N LEU A 20 15.70 -5.88 2.81
CA LEU A 20 15.50 -4.51 3.27
C LEU A 20 16.77 -3.66 3.19
N ASP A 21 17.94 -4.23 2.88
CA ASP A 21 19.23 -3.51 2.93
C ASP A 21 19.30 -2.31 1.99
N PHE A 22 18.50 -2.31 0.91
CA PHE A 22 18.41 -1.15 0.02
C PHE A 22 17.89 0.12 0.71
N LEU A 23 17.20 -0.01 1.86
CA LEU A 23 16.72 1.14 2.64
C LEU A 23 17.87 1.97 3.21
N LYS A 24 19.04 1.35 3.44
CA LYS A 24 20.24 2.04 3.95
C LYS A 24 20.65 3.20 3.03
N ASP A 25 20.55 2.98 1.72
CA ASP A 25 21.00 3.94 0.70
C ASP A 25 19.85 4.82 0.18
N ALA A 26 18.63 4.31 0.20
CA ALA A 26 17.49 4.93 -0.46
C ALA A 26 16.92 6.15 0.27
N GLN A 27 17.24 6.31 1.58
CA GLN A 27 16.87 7.48 2.40
C GLN A 27 15.37 7.82 2.38
N HIS A 28 14.50 6.81 2.46
CA HIS A 28 13.07 7.04 2.62
C HIS A 28 12.78 7.59 4.03
N ASP A 29 11.81 8.49 4.13
CA ASP A 29 11.40 9.10 5.40
C ASP A 29 10.33 8.27 6.09
N ILE A 30 9.43 7.68 5.29
CA ILE A 30 8.35 6.80 5.75
C ILE A 30 8.36 5.52 4.90
N VAL A 31 8.26 4.37 5.57
CA VAL A 31 8.21 3.03 4.96
C VAL A 31 6.93 2.35 5.39
N CYS A 32 6.09 2.00 4.43
CA CYS A 32 4.81 1.31 4.62
C CYS A 32 4.94 -0.12 4.10
N LEU A 33 4.72 -1.11 4.95
CA LEU A 33 4.83 -2.51 4.57
C LEU A 33 3.50 -3.23 4.76
N GLN A 34 3.16 -4.08 3.79
CA GLN A 34 1.98 -4.93 3.81
C GLN A 34 2.39 -6.40 3.80
N GLU A 35 1.50 -7.27 4.24
CA GLU A 35 1.74 -8.70 4.46
C GLU A 35 2.98 -8.98 5.33
N THR A 36 3.08 -8.32 6.48
CA THR A 36 4.18 -8.60 7.43
C THR A 36 4.13 -10.03 7.94
N LYS A 37 2.92 -10.61 8.06
CA LYS A 37 2.64 -11.97 8.55
C LYS A 37 3.26 -12.27 9.91
N CYS A 38 3.44 -11.24 10.71
CA CYS A 38 3.96 -11.31 12.08
C CYS A 38 3.61 -10.04 12.85
N GLU A 39 3.65 -10.14 14.15
CA GLU A 39 3.63 -9.02 15.07
C GLU A 39 5.05 -8.49 15.32
N GLU A 40 5.17 -7.28 15.88
CA GLU A 40 6.48 -6.67 16.13
C GLU A 40 7.37 -7.53 17.02
N GLN A 41 6.82 -8.12 18.08
CA GLN A 41 7.56 -8.97 19.01
C GLN A 41 7.99 -10.32 18.41
N GLU A 42 7.41 -10.73 17.28
CA GLU A 42 7.75 -11.98 16.59
C GLU A 42 8.90 -11.84 15.59
N VAL A 43 9.42 -10.62 15.41
CA VAL A 43 10.46 -10.34 14.44
C VAL A 43 11.63 -9.59 15.06
N LYS A 44 12.84 -10.13 14.87
CA LYS A 44 14.07 -9.42 15.25
C LYS A 44 14.49 -8.49 14.11
N LEU A 45 14.21 -7.20 14.27
CA LEU A 45 14.66 -6.18 13.32
C LEU A 45 16.17 -5.95 13.47
N PRO A 46 16.91 -5.66 12.36
CA PRO A 46 18.30 -5.24 12.43
C PRO A 46 18.45 -3.90 13.18
N ASP A 47 19.53 -3.74 13.96
CA ASP A 47 19.77 -2.54 14.75
C ASP A 47 19.78 -1.26 13.90
N TRP A 48 20.43 -1.30 12.75
CA TRP A 48 20.45 -0.16 11.81
C TRP A 48 19.05 0.30 11.37
N LEU A 49 18.08 -0.62 11.28
CA LEU A 49 16.71 -0.32 10.89
C LEU A 49 15.95 0.32 12.07
N ILE A 50 16.22 -0.16 13.28
CA ILE A 50 15.65 0.41 14.52
C ILE A 50 16.16 1.84 14.72
N GLU A 51 17.43 2.08 14.47
CA GLU A 51 18.05 3.41 14.56
C GLU A 51 17.52 4.35 13.46
N MET A 52 17.39 3.84 12.24
CA MET A 52 16.93 4.65 11.10
C MET A 52 15.45 5.03 11.19
N TYR A 53 14.62 4.13 11.72
CA TYR A 53 13.17 4.32 11.87
C TYR A 53 12.75 4.08 13.32
N PRO A 54 12.97 5.06 14.20
CA PRO A 54 12.65 4.92 15.63
C PRO A 54 11.16 4.81 15.93
N HIS A 55 10.30 5.31 15.03
CA HIS A 55 8.85 5.30 15.17
C HIS A 55 8.25 4.22 14.28
N ARG A 56 7.71 3.15 14.90
CA ARG A 56 7.16 1.99 14.20
C ARG A 56 5.79 1.65 14.74
N PHE A 57 4.82 1.52 13.84
CA PHE A 57 3.41 1.29 14.17
C PHE A 57 2.93 0.05 13.42
N TRP A 58 2.37 -0.88 14.15
CA TRP A 58 1.98 -2.18 13.62
C TRP A 58 0.48 -2.41 13.80
N ASN A 59 -0.13 -3.11 12.84
CA ASN A 59 -1.43 -3.72 12.97
C ASN A 59 -1.37 -5.15 12.46
N SER A 60 -1.94 -6.08 13.23
CA SER A 60 -1.98 -7.51 12.91
C SER A 60 -3.31 -8.09 13.37
N THR A 61 -3.58 -9.32 13.05
CA THR A 61 -4.83 -9.99 13.42
C THR A 61 -5.06 -10.12 14.94
N GLN A 62 -4.07 -9.84 15.75
CA GLN A 62 -4.12 -9.87 17.23
C GLN A 62 -4.81 -11.09 17.83
N GLY A 63 -4.73 -12.25 17.15
CA GLY A 63 -5.40 -13.47 17.59
C GLY A 63 -6.92 -13.50 17.38
N ILE A 64 -7.53 -12.47 16.82
CA ILE A 64 -8.96 -12.41 16.51
C ILE A 64 -9.33 -13.48 15.48
N THR A 65 -8.43 -13.75 14.55
CA THR A 65 -8.59 -14.89 13.63
C THR A 65 -7.72 -16.05 14.07
N GLN A 66 -8.22 -17.29 13.94
CA GLN A 66 -7.46 -18.49 14.25
C GLN A 66 -6.25 -18.70 13.32
N ARG A 67 -6.14 -17.91 12.25
CA ARG A 67 -5.12 -18.05 11.20
C ARG A 67 -3.90 -17.18 11.51
N LYS A 68 -2.91 -17.77 12.18
CA LYS A 68 -1.61 -17.13 12.41
C LYS A 68 -0.93 -16.75 11.08
N GLY A 69 -0.32 -15.56 11.03
CA GLY A 69 0.43 -15.09 9.86
C GLY A 69 -0.46 -14.67 8.69
N LEU A 70 -1.71 -14.30 8.96
CA LEU A 70 -2.59 -13.65 7.99
C LEU A 70 -2.29 -12.14 7.98
N SER A 71 -2.25 -11.54 6.78
CA SER A 71 -2.10 -10.07 6.59
C SER A 71 -0.97 -9.42 7.40
N GLY A 72 -1.29 -8.40 8.18
CA GLY A 72 -0.36 -7.57 8.93
C GLY A 72 0.21 -6.41 8.11
N THR A 73 0.12 -5.19 8.68
CA THR A 73 0.64 -3.97 8.09
C THR A 73 1.48 -3.19 9.10
N THR A 74 2.44 -2.39 8.62
CA THR A 74 3.24 -1.53 9.48
C THR A 74 3.66 -0.27 8.76
N ILE A 75 3.80 0.82 9.51
CA ILE A 75 4.44 2.06 9.07
C ILE A 75 5.64 2.34 9.96
N TRP A 76 6.79 2.58 9.34
CA TRP A 76 8.02 3.02 10.00
C TRP A 76 8.37 4.42 9.55
N SER A 77 8.72 5.30 10.46
CA SER A 77 9.07 6.68 10.12
C SER A 77 10.28 7.20 10.89
N LYS A 78 11.03 8.10 10.25
CA LYS A 78 12.15 8.83 10.86
C LYS A 78 11.64 9.87 11.86
N GLU A 79 10.59 10.59 11.46
CA GLU A 79 9.96 11.61 12.31
C GLU A 79 8.76 11.03 13.05
N ALA A 80 8.54 11.52 14.28
CA ALA A 80 7.36 11.17 15.06
C ALA A 80 6.10 11.69 14.37
N PRO A 81 5.05 10.87 14.18
CA PRO A 81 3.73 11.38 13.82
C PRO A 81 3.15 12.19 14.99
N ILE A 82 2.15 13.03 14.70
CA ILE A 82 1.37 13.71 15.73
C ILE A 82 0.62 12.66 16.56
N GLN A 83 -0.01 11.70 15.88
CA GLN A 83 -0.70 10.59 16.51
C GLN A 83 -0.84 9.39 15.56
N ARG A 84 -1.05 8.23 16.15
CA ARG A 84 -1.63 7.08 15.46
C ARG A 84 -3.15 7.26 15.44
N ILE A 85 -3.76 7.02 14.30
CA ILE A 85 -5.21 6.95 14.18
C ILE A 85 -5.62 5.49 14.43
N GLU A 86 -6.64 5.30 15.24
CA GLU A 86 -7.16 3.96 15.54
C GLU A 86 -7.64 3.26 14.25
N ALA A 87 -7.32 1.99 14.16
CA ALA A 87 -7.80 1.18 13.05
C ALA A 87 -9.33 1.08 13.10
N PRO A 88 -10.01 1.15 11.95
CA PRO A 88 -11.47 1.04 11.94
C PRO A 88 -11.92 -0.35 12.41
N GLU A 89 -13.08 -0.41 13.05
CA GLU A 89 -13.62 -1.66 13.66
C GLU A 89 -13.78 -2.81 12.66
N PHE A 90 -13.99 -2.51 11.38
CA PHE A 90 -14.08 -3.54 10.34
C PHE A 90 -12.73 -4.19 10.01
N ASP A 91 -11.61 -3.57 10.41
CA ASP A 91 -10.26 -4.12 10.16
C ASP A 91 -9.83 -5.14 11.22
N ILE A 92 -10.56 -6.24 11.29
CA ILE A 92 -10.25 -7.36 12.22
C ILE A 92 -9.03 -8.19 11.82
N GLU A 93 -8.51 -7.97 10.61
CA GLU A 93 -7.40 -8.75 10.06
C GLU A 93 -6.05 -7.98 10.09
N GLY A 94 -6.00 -6.77 10.63
CA GLY A 94 -4.77 -5.98 10.72
C GLY A 94 -4.23 -5.52 9.37
N ARG A 95 -5.09 -4.95 8.55
CA ARG A 95 -4.82 -4.55 7.17
C ARG A 95 -4.58 -3.06 6.98
N ILE A 96 -4.86 -2.26 8.00
CA ILE A 96 -4.76 -0.80 7.94
C ILE A 96 -3.90 -0.27 9.08
N VAL A 97 -2.96 0.61 8.75
CA VAL A 97 -2.31 1.52 9.72
C VAL A 97 -2.45 2.93 9.18
N ALA A 98 -2.90 3.86 10.02
CA ALA A 98 -3.02 5.27 9.69
C ALA A 98 -2.26 6.14 10.70
N LEU A 99 -1.47 7.09 10.20
CA LEU A 99 -0.68 8.01 11.01
C LEU A 99 -0.93 9.45 10.57
N GLU A 100 -1.15 10.33 11.54
CA GLU A 100 -1.25 11.75 11.30
C GLU A 100 0.11 12.43 11.44
N PHE A 101 0.56 13.06 10.36
CA PHE A 101 1.70 13.96 10.35
C PHE A 101 1.22 15.43 10.30
N LYS A 102 2.16 16.36 10.44
CA LYS A 102 1.85 17.79 10.51
C LYS A 102 1.01 18.29 9.34
N LYS A 103 1.21 17.77 8.14
CA LYS A 103 0.60 18.29 6.90
C LYS A 103 -0.35 17.33 6.19
N PHE A 104 -0.31 16.06 6.50
CA PHE A 104 -1.12 15.02 5.89
C PHE A 104 -1.29 13.82 6.81
N ILE A 105 -2.26 13.00 6.48
CA ILE A 105 -2.43 11.66 7.06
C ILE A 105 -1.91 10.65 6.04
N ILE A 106 -1.10 9.69 6.46
CA ILE A 106 -0.74 8.52 5.64
C ILE A 106 -1.51 7.31 6.11
N VAL A 107 -2.08 6.58 5.15
CA VAL A 107 -2.78 5.32 5.37
C VAL A 107 -2.09 4.24 4.54
N THR A 108 -1.57 3.21 5.18
CA THR A 108 -1.18 1.99 4.47
C THR A 108 -2.28 0.95 4.55
N VAL A 109 -2.54 0.28 3.44
CA VAL A 109 -3.60 -0.73 3.37
C VAL A 109 -3.11 -1.99 2.64
N TYR A 110 -3.54 -3.14 3.12
CA TYR A 110 -3.49 -4.43 2.43
C TYR A 110 -4.91 -4.91 2.18
N THR A 111 -5.47 -4.50 1.06
CA THR A 111 -6.86 -4.84 0.70
C THR A 111 -7.03 -6.36 0.57
N PRO A 112 -8.13 -6.94 1.05
CA PRO A 112 -8.38 -8.38 0.92
C PRO A 112 -8.35 -8.84 -0.54
N ASN A 113 -7.64 -9.93 -0.83
CA ASN A 113 -7.77 -10.60 -2.12
C ASN A 113 -9.12 -11.32 -2.19
N SER A 114 -9.86 -11.14 -3.27
CA SER A 114 -11.20 -11.71 -3.45
C SER A 114 -11.23 -13.23 -3.63
N GLN A 115 -10.11 -13.85 -4.01
CA GLN A 115 -9.95 -15.29 -4.21
C GLN A 115 -10.84 -15.91 -5.31
N GLY A 116 -11.55 -15.10 -6.07
CA GLY A 116 -12.46 -15.53 -7.14
C GLY A 116 -13.94 -15.38 -6.80
N ALA A 117 -14.77 -15.33 -7.83
CA ALA A 117 -16.18 -14.96 -7.73
C ALA A 117 -17.03 -15.89 -6.83
N GLU A 118 -16.63 -17.15 -6.67
CA GLU A 118 -17.37 -18.13 -5.87
C GLU A 118 -16.88 -18.19 -4.39
N SER A 119 -15.91 -17.33 -4.03
CA SER A 119 -15.36 -17.28 -2.69
C SER A 119 -16.19 -16.35 -1.79
N ASN A 120 -16.42 -16.72 -0.54
CA ASN A 120 -16.95 -15.82 0.48
C ASN A 120 -16.08 -14.54 0.64
N ARG A 121 -14.80 -14.62 0.27
CA ARG A 121 -13.91 -13.45 0.25
C ARG A 121 -14.27 -12.46 -0.84
N PHE A 122 -14.88 -12.91 -1.93
CA PHE A 122 -15.32 -12.01 -3.00
C PHE A 122 -16.41 -11.07 -2.51
N GLU A 123 -17.48 -11.61 -1.94
CA GLU A 123 -18.57 -10.79 -1.41
C GLU A 123 -18.09 -9.84 -0.32
N PHE A 124 -17.33 -10.34 0.66
CA PHE A 124 -16.71 -9.50 1.68
C PHE A 124 -15.87 -8.36 1.08
N ARG A 125 -15.05 -8.65 0.03
CA ARG A 125 -14.22 -7.64 -0.61
C ARG A 125 -15.04 -6.55 -1.30
N VAL A 126 -16.01 -6.94 -2.14
CA VAL A 126 -16.68 -5.99 -3.05
C VAL A 126 -17.91 -5.31 -2.43
N ALA A 127 -18.60 -5.97 -1.50
CA ALA A 127 -19.82 -5.44 -0.90
C ALA A 127 -19.58 -4.75 0.46
N GLU A 128 -18.56 -5.16 1.21
CA GLU A 128 -18.31 -4.64 2.55
C GLU A 128 -17.01 -3.83 2.61
N TRP A 129 -15.85 -4.49 2.40
CA TRP A 129 -14.55 -3.89 2.59
C TRP A 129 -14.34 -2.61 1.79
N ASP A 130 -14.62 -2.65 0.48
CA ASP A 130 -14.33 -1.52 -0.41
C ASP A 130 -15.11 -0.27 -0.01
N THR A 131 -16.40 -0.42 0.37
CA THR A 131 -17.24 0.68 0.83
C THR A 131 -16.76 1.23 2.16
N LEU A 132 -16.54 0.35 3.15
CA LEU A 132 -16.10 0.75 4.49
C LEU A 132 -14.72 1.42 4.46
N PHE A 133 -13.83 0.95 3.61
CA PHE A 133 -12.51 1.57 3.43
C PHE A 133 -12.62 2.95 2.78
N GLN A 134 -13.48 3.13 1.78
CA GLN A 134 -13.75 4.44 1.18
C GLN A 134 -14.29 5.43 2.22
N ASP A 135 -15.29 5.03 2.99
CA ASP A 135 -15.87 5.87 4.03
C ASP A 135 -14.82 6.28 5.07
N PHE A 136 -13.96 5.34 5.47
CA PHE A 136 -12.87 5.61 6.42
C PHE A 136 -11.91 6.68 5.90
N ILE A 137 -11.40 6.57 4.67
CA ILE A 137 -10.45 7.56 4.15
C ILE A 137 -11.11 8.92 3.84
N VAL A 138 -12.38 8.94 3.46
CA VAL A 138 -13.15 10.17 3.27
C VAL A 138 -13.34 10.89 4.61
N MET A 139 -13.64 10.15 5.68
CA MET A 139 -13.70 10.70 7.04
C MET A 139 -12.36 11.33 7.45
N LEU A 140 -11.24 10.66 7.19
CA LEU A 140 -9.92 11.20 7.50
C LEU A 140 -9.61 12.48 6.74
N GLU A 141 -10.07 12.59 5.49
CA GLU A 141 -9.84 13.78 4.66
C GLU A 141 -10.58 15.03 5.16
N GLN A 142 -11.64 14.86 5.95
CA GLN A 142 -12.29 16.00 6.64
C GLN A 142 -11.35 16.65 7.65
N VAL A 143 -10.42 15.87 8.21
CA VAL A 143 -9.43 16.37 9.18
C VAL A 143 -8.22 16.95 8.47
N LYS A 144 -7.64 16.21 7.52
CA LYS A 144 -6.37 16.55 6.87
C LYS A 144 -6.25 15.85 5.50
N PRO A 145 -5.49 16.41 4.54
CA PRO A 145 -5.23 15.71 3.27
C PRO A 145 -4.66 14.30 3.51
N VAL A 146 -5.13 13.34 2.73
CA VAL A 146 -4.78 11.91 2.91
C VAL A 146 -3.90 11.42 1.76
N MET A 147 -2.86 10.67 2.10
CA MET A 147 -2.08 9.83 1.21
C MET A 147 -2.36 8.37 1.55
N VAL A 148 -2.96 7.64 0.63
CA VAL A 148 -3.18 6.20 0.77
C VAL A 148 -2.10 5.46 -0.01
N CYS A 149 -1.54 4.39 0.55
CA CYS A 149 -0.61 3.53 -0.17
C CYS A 149 -0.79 2.06 0.22
N GLY A 150 -0.38 1.18 -0.65
CA GLY A 150 -0.37 -0.25 -0.36
C GLY A 150 -0.82 -1.12 -1.51
N ASP A 151 -1.03 -2.38 -1.18
CA ASP A 151 -1.58 -3.39 -2.09
C ASP A 151 -3.10 -3.31 -2.09
N MET A 152 -3.65 -2.76 -3.16
CA MET A 152 -5.10 -2.63 -3.35
C MET A 152 -5.75 -3.90 -3.89
N ASN A 153 -4.96 -4.93 -4.22
CA ASN A 153 -5.42 -6.18 -4.81
C ASN A 153 -6.40 -5.97 -6.00
N VAL A 154 -6.15 -4.94 -6.80
CA VAL A 154 -6.91 -4.65 -8.04
C VAL A 154 -6.01 -4.00 -9.09
N ALA A 155 -6.08 -4.48 -10.31
CA ALA A 155 -5.55 -3.79 -11.49
C ALA A 155 -6.68 -2.92 -12.07
N HIS A 156 -6.55 -1.60 -11.99
CA HIS A 156 -7.66 -0.68 -12.31
C HIS A 156 -8.01 -0.68 -13.80
N GLU A 157 -7.00 -0.47 -14.64
CA GLU A 157 -7.20 -0.34 -16.08
C GLU A 157 -6.64 -1.56 -16.83
N GLU A 158 -7.02 -1.72 -18.11
CA GLU A 158 -6.51 -2.81 -18.94
C GLU A 158 -4.99 -2.80 -19.11
N ARG A 159 -4.39 -1.62 -19.11
CA ARG A 159 -2.92 -1.44 -19.14
C ARG A 159 -2.23 -1.83 -17.83
N ASP A 160 -2.98 -2.01 -16.74
CA ASP A 160 -2.45 -2.43 -15.44
C ASP A 160 -2.31 -3.95 -15.31
N VAL A 161 -2.64 -4.68 -16.36
CA VAL A 161 -2.55 -6.13 -16.43
C VAL A 161 -2.00 -6.57 -17.79
N TYR A 162 -1.26 -7.68 -17.81
CA TYR A 162 -0.59 -8.15 -19.02
C TYR A 162 -1.56 -8.66 -20.10
N LYS A 163 -2.62 -9.41 -19.67
CA LYS A 163 -3.61 -10.04 -20.58
C LYS A 163 -5.03 -9.65 -20.20
N PRO A 164 -5.47 -8.42 -20.51
CA PRO A 164 -6.78 -7.93 -20.08
C PRO A 164 -7.94 -8.78 -20.62
N ASP A 165 -7.96 -9.12 -21.91
CA ASP A 165 -9.04 -9.89 -22.53
C ASP A 165 -9.17 -11.31 -21.97
N GLU A 166 -8.02 -11.91 -21.59
CA GLU A 166 -7.98 -13.28 -21.08
C GLU A 166 -8.39 -13.36 -19.61
N TRP A 167 -8.06 -12.32 -18.81
CA TRP A 167 -8.15 -12.35 -17.34
C TRP A 167 -9.35 -11.59 -16.77
N ARG A 168 -9.98 -10.71 -17.55
CA ARG A 168 -11.15 -9.94 -17.12
C ARG A 168 -12.28 -10.87 -16.65
N ASN A 169 -12.82 -10.59 -15.48
CA ASN A 169 -13.88 -11.36 -14.80
C ASN A 169 -13.56 -12.86 -14.59
N LYS A 170 -12.27 -13.22 -14.61
CA LYS A 170 -11.80 -14.59 -14.35
C LYS A 170 -10.75 -14.66 -13.23
N CYS A 171 -10.00 -13.56 -13.04
CA CYS A 171 -8.91 -13.53 -12.07
C CYS A 171 -9.22 -12.53 -10.94
N PRO A 172 -8.95 -12.90 -9.68
CA PRO A 172 -9.02 -11.98 -8.55
C PRO A 172 -8.19 -10.72 -8.82
N GLY A 173 -8.75 -9.55 -8.48
CA GLY A 173 -8.13 -8.25 -8.75
C GLY A 173 -8.38 -7.71 -10.16
N PHE A 174 -9.18 -8.41 -11.00
CA PHE A 174 -9.56 -7.91 -12.32
C PHE A 174 -11.01 -8.22 -12.70
N PHE A 175 -11.88 -8.34 -11.70
CA PHE A 175 -13.32 -8.33 -11.89
C PHE A 175 -13.81 -6.89 -12.11
N ASP A 176 -14.80 -6.71 -12.95
CA ASP A 176 -15.36 -5.40 -13.27
C ASP A 176 -15.84 -4.67 -12.01
N ILE A 177 -16.44 -5.37 -11.07
CA ILE A 177 -16.91 -4.78 -9.81
C ILE A 177 -15.74 -4.28 -8.93
N GLU A 178 -14.63 -5.02 -8.84
CA GLU A 178 -13.44 -4.57 -8.10
C GLU A 178 -12.87 -3.28 -8.72
N ARG A 179 -12.83 -3.23 -10.06
CA ARG A 179 -12.36 -2.06 -10.82
C ARG A 179 -13.32 -0.88 -10.69
N GLN A 180 -14.63 -1.11 -10.67
CA GLN A 180 -15.65 -0.08 -10.45
C GLN A 180 -15.55 0.50 -9.04
N ASN A 181 -15.37 -0.35 -8.02
CA ASN A 181 -15.16 0.11 -6.65
C ASN A 181 -13.89 0.96 -6.52
N PHE A 182 -12.82 0.58 -7.22
CA PHE A 182 -11.59 1.40 -7.26
C PHE A 182 -11.80 2.72 -8.01
N SER A 183 -12.57 2.74 -9.10
CA SER A 183 -12.97 3.98 -9.79
C SER A 183 -13.77 4.89 -8.85
N SER A 184 -14.73 4.31 -8.12
CA SER A 184 -15.53 5.03 -7.12
C SER A 184 -14.67 5.70 -6.05
N LEU A 185 -13.60 4.99 -5.60
CA LEU A 185 -12.61 5.57 -4.68
C LEU A 185 -11.89 6.78 -5.31
N LEU A 186 -11.48 6.70 -6.56
CA LEU A 186 -10.85 7.84 -7.25
C LEU A 186 -11.83 9.01 -7.42
N ASP A 187 -13.10 8.73 -7.69
CA ASP A 187 -14.17 9.73 -7.86
C ASP A 187 -14.46 10.49 -6.55
N GLN A 188 -14.08 9.95 -5.38
CA GLN A 188 -14.09 10.68 -4.11
C GLN A 188 -13.01 11.78 -4.03
N GLY A 189 -12.26 12.02 -5.09
CA GLY A 189 -11.24 13.06 -5.15
C GLY A 189 -9.82 12.56 -4.90
N TYR A 190 -9.57 11.28 -5.10
CA TYR A 190 -8.23 10.70 -5.07
C TYR A 190 -7.63 10.59 -6.46
N VAL A 191 -6.32 10.73 -6.56
CA VAL A 191 -5.59 10.57 -7.82
C VAL A 191 -4.54 9.47 -7.68
N ASP A 192 -4.51 8.59 -8.68
CA ASP A 192 -3.42 7.64 -8.86
C ASP A 192 -2.14 8.40 -9.23
N THR A 193 -1.22 8.49 -8.28
CA THR A 193 -0.01 9.30 -8.46
C THR A 193 0.90 8.77 -9.55
N PHE A 194 0.90 7.45 -9.82
CA PHE A 194 1.65 6.90 -10.94
C PHE A 194 1.10 7.38 -12.27
N ARG A 195 -0.21 7.37 -12.45
CA ARG A 195 -0.88 7.79 -13.69
C ARG A 195 -0.80 9.30 -13.93
N MET A 196 -0.52 10.11 -12.90
CA MET A 196 -0.22 11.53 -13.09
C MET A 196 1.01 11.76 -13.98
N PHE A 197 2.02 10.89 -13.91
CA PHE A 197 3.30 11.07 -14.61
C PHE A 197 3.52 10.04 -15.72
N ASN A 198 2.82 8.91 -15.70
CA ASN A 198 3.07 7.74 -16.54
C ASN A 198 1.78 7.20 -17.15
N GLN A 199 1.10 8.03 -17.94
CA GLN A 199 -0.24 7.71 -18.46
C GLN A 199 -0.25 6.43 -19.31
N GLU A 200 0.73 6.25 -20.20
CA GLU A 200 0.71 5.17 -21.19
C GLU A 200 1.61 3.97 -20.85
N ILE A 201 2.38 4.06 -19.75
CA ILE A 201 3.37 3.02 -19.43
C ILE A 201 2.69 1.78 -18.84
N LYS A 202 2.99 0.61 -19.41
CA LYS A 202 2.68 -0.69 -18.81
C LYS A 202 3.79 -1.06 -17.84
N GLN A 203 3.56 -0.81 -16.57
CA GLN A 203 4.49 -1.16 -15.50
C GLN A 203 3.73 -1.92 -14.43
N TYR A 204 4.29 -3.06 -14.00
CA TYR A 204 3.67 -3.94 -13.03
C TYR A 204 4.41 -3.90 -11.71
N THR A 205 3.70 -4.21 -10.63
CA THR A 205 4.23 -4.27 -9.27
C THR A 205 4.23 -5.70 -8.73
N TYR A 206 3.40 -6.57 -9.30
CA TYR A 206 3.23 -7.97 -8.89
C TYR A 206 3.40 -8.95 -10.06
N TRP A 207 4.09 -10.06 -9.80
CA TRP A 207 4.20 -11.24 -10.69
C TRP A 207 3.92 -12.50 -9.88
N GLN A 208 3.14 -13.43 -10.46
CA GLN A 208 2.76 -14.66 -9.78
C GLN A 208 3.98 -15.47 -9.35
N GLN A 209 4.10 -15.70 -8.04
CA GLN A 209 5.28 -16.31 -7.42
C GLN A 209 5.54 -17.75 -7.85
N THR A 210 4.48 -18.51 -8.12
CA THR A 210 4.56 -19.92 -8.52
C THR A 210 5.06 -20.12 -9.95
N ILE A 211 5.14 -19.04 -10.75
CA ILE A 211 5.56 -19.07 -12.16
C ILE A 211 6.71 -18.09 -12.40
N PRO A 212 7.98 -18.46 -12.07
CA PRO A 212 9.11 -17.54 -12.13
C PRO A 212 9.35 -16.90 -13.52
N VAL A 213 8.93 -17.56 -14.60
CA VAL A 213 9.05 -17.04 -15.96
C VAL A 213 8.18 -15.79 -16.18
N TYR A 214 7.12 -15.60 -15.40
CA TYR A 214 6.24 -14.42 -15.53
C TYR A 214 7.01 -13.13 -15.27
N ARG A 215 7.83 -13.08 -14.22
CA ARG A 215 8.66 -11.89 -13.96
C ARG A 215 9.68 -11.63 -15.08
N LYS A 216 10.34 -12.68 -15.58
CA LYS A 216 11.31 -12.56 -16.69
C LYS A 216 10.69 -12.03 -17.97
N ARG A 217 9.43 -12.39 -18.25
CA ARG A 217 8.64 -11.97 -19.44
C ARG A 217 7.77 -10.75 -19.18
N ASN A 218 7.86 -10.15 -17.98
CA ASN A 218 7.02 -9.04 -17.54
C ASN A 218 5.50 -9.34 -17.66
N ILE A 219 5.08 -10.57 -17.34
CA ILE A 219 3.69 -11.00 -17.32
C ILE A 219 3.14 -10.73 -15.91
N GLY A 220 2.66 -9.52 -15.66
CA GLY A 220 2.38 -9.05 -14.32
C GLY A 220 1.11 -8.21 -14.21
N TRP A 221 0.97 -7.60 -13.03
CA TRP A 221 -0.15 -6.80 -12.59
C TRP A 221 0.37 -5.58 -11.85
N ARG A 222 -0.29 -4.44 -12.00
CA ARG A 222 -0.09 -3.28 -11.15
C ARG A 222 -1.24 -3.25 -10.14
N ILE A 223 -0.96 -3.63 -8.92
CA ILE A 223 -1.93 -3.72 -7.81
C ILE A 223 -1.51 -2.92 -6.57
N ASP A 224 -0.28 -2.40 -6.57
CA ASP A 224 0.21 -1.52 -5.52
C ASP A 224 0.14 -0.06 -6.00
N TYR A 225 -0.33 0.81 -5.13
CA TYR A 225 -0.62 2.21 -5.47
C TYR A 225 -0.14 3.18 -4.39
N PHE A 226 0.06 4.43 -4.84
CA PHE A 226 -0.06 5.62 -4.02
C PHE A 226 -1.21 6.46 -4.57
N LEU A 227 -2.20 6.73 -3.72
CA LEU A 227 -3.35 7.57 -4.03
C LEU A 227 -3.27 8.83 -3.19
N ALA A 228 -3.23 9.98 -3.83
CA ALA A 228 -3.19 11.27 -3.14
C ALA A 228 -4.56 11.96 -3.21
N SER A 229 -5.03 12.53 -2.11
CA SER A 229 -6.17 13.44 -2.19
C SER A 229 -5.84 14.65 -3.08
N GLN A 230 -6.85 15.27 -3.69
CA GLN A 230 -6.67 16.43 -4.58
C GLN A 230 -5.85 17.55 -3.96
N LYS A 231 -6.00 17.76 -2.63
CA LYS A 231 -5.24 18.77 -1.89
C LYS A 231 -3.73 18.49 -1.88
N LEU A 232 -3.31 17.22 -1.98
CA LEU A 232 -1.91 16.81 -2.06
C LEU A 232 -1.36 16.76 -3.48
N LYS A 233 -2.20 16.65 -4.50
CA LYS A 233 -1.82 16.44 -5.91
C LYS A 233 -0.66 17.35 -6.36
N LYS A 234 -0.75 18.66 -6.10
CA LYS A 234 0.27 19.63 -6.53
C LYS A 234 1.61 19.50 -5.83
N TYR A 235 1.68 18.74 -4.73
CA TYR A 235 2.91 18.50 -3.96
C TYR A 235 3.57 17.17 -4.29
N VAL A 236 2.90 16.31 -5.05
CA VAL A 236 3.47 15.07 -5.57
C VAL A 236 4.44 15.39 -6.69
N MET A 237 5.71 15.01 -6.55
CA MET A 237 6.77 15.38 -7.49
C MET A 237 7.18 14.24 -8.41
N LEU A 238 7.16 13.01 -7.92
CA LEU A 238 7.63 11.84 -8.66
C LEU A 238 7.06 10.58 -8.05
N LEU A 239 6.68 9.64 -8.90
CA LEU A 239 6.48 8.24 -8.54
C LEU A 239 7.33 7.35 -9.46
N SER A 240 8.04 6.40 -8.88
CA SER A 240 8.71 5.35 -9.62
C SER A 240 8.50 4.00 -8.95
N ALA A 241 8.38 2.94 -9.74
CA ALA A 241 8.64 1.60 -9.25
C ALA A 241 10.14 1.36 -9.44
N ARG A 242 10.87 1.17 -8.35
CA ARG A 242 12.33 1.00 -8.43
C ARG A 242 12.67 -0.39 -8.94
N GLU A 243 13.33 -0.45 -10.08
CA GLU A 243 14.23 -1.56 -10.35
C GLU A 243 15.43 -1.39 -9.42
N SER A 244 15.43 -2.10 -8.30
CA SER A 244 16.59 -2.08 -7.41
C SER A 244 17.78 -2.71 -8.15
N HIS A 245 18.92 -2.02 -8.19
CA HIS A 245 20.20 -2.60 -8.62
C HIS A 245 20.70 -3.72 -7.69
N THR A 246 20.03 -3.92 -6.56
CA THR A 246 20.21 -5.09 -5.71
C THR A 246 19.60 -6.31 -6.41
N PRO A 247 20.24 -7.48 -6.40
CA PRO A 247 19.70 -8.67 -7.03
C PRO A 247 18.49 -9.20 -6.25
N LEU A 248 17.39 -8.46 -6.32
CA LEU A 248 16.07 -8.88 -5.83
C LEU A 248 15.47 -9.99 -6.72
N LYS A 249 16.35 -10.91 -7.18
CA LYS A 249 15.97 -12.04 -8.04
C LYS A 249 14.90 -12.95 -7.45
N PHE A 250 14.56 -12.74 -6.17
CA PHE A 250 13.63 -13.55 -5.42
C PHE A 250 12.35 -12.81 -4.96
N LEU A 251 12.19 -11.53 -5.32
CA LEU A 251 11.00 -10.77 -4.93
C LEU A 251 10.03 -10.69 -6.10
N PHE A 252 8.81 -11.12 -5.85
CA PHE A 252 7.72 -11.12 -6.83
C PHE A 252 6.86 -9.85 -6.76
N LEU A 253 7.16 -8.98 -5.81
CA LEU A 253 6.54 -7.69 -5.57
C LEU A 253 7.62 -6.62 -5.59
N LEU A 254 7.37 -5.51 -6.28
CA LEU A 254 8.29 -4.37 -6.32
C LEU A 254 7.87 -3.31 -5.30
N PRO A 255 8.83 -2.74 -4.55
CA PRO A 255 8.56 -1.53 -3.80
C PRO A 255 8.25 -0.37 -4.75
N ILE A 256 7.23 0.41 -4.41
CA ILE A 256 6.90 1.67 -5.07
C ILE A 256 7.23 2.82 -4.13
N TYR A 257 7.57 3.98 -4.67
CA TYR A 257 7.83 5.16 -3.85
C TYR A 257 7.28 6.44 -4.48
N VAL A 258 6.96 7.39 -3.63
CA VAL A 258 6.53 8.73 -4.02
C VAL A 258 7.36 9.79 -3.28
N VAL A 259 7.60 10.91 -3.94
CA VAL A 259 8.25 12.08 -3.33
C VAL A 259 7.21 13.18 -3.20
N ILE A 260 7.06 13.72 -1.99
CA ILE A 260 6.16 14.83 -1.69
C ILE A 260 7.00 16.03 -1.23
N ASN A 261 6.75 17.19 -1.82
CA ASN A 261 7.30 18.45 -1.30
C ASN A 261 6.46 18.92 -0.10
N ALA A 262 6.74 18.35 1.06
CA ALA A 262 6.00 18.66 2.29
C ALA A 262 6.29 20.07 2.82
N ASP A 263 7.42 20.68 2.45
CA ASP A 263 7.81 22.00 2.99
C ASP A 263 6.93 23.14 2.47
N THR A 264 6.40 22.98 1.26
CA THR A 264 5.52 23.97 0.62
C THR A 264 4.03 23.70 0.84
N ALA A 265 3.65 22.56 1.42
CA ALA A 265 2.25 22.28 1.74
C ALA A 265 1.76 23.19 2.88
N PRO A 266 0.62 23.88 2.74
CA PRO A 266 0.13 24.78 3.77
C PRO A 266 -0.18 24.01 5.06
N LEU A 267 0.14 24.62 6.20
CA LEU A 267 -0.45 24.26 7.48
C LEU A 267 -1.94 24.62 7.35
N LEU A 268 -2.83 23.63 7.41
CA LEU A 268 -4.25 23.93 7.59
C LEU A 268 -4.38 24.57 8.98
N SER A 269 -4.61 25.88 9.02
CA SER A 269 -5.07 26.54 10.24
C SER A 269 -6.39 25.89 10.63
N LEU A 270 -6.43 25.26 11.80
CA LEU A 270 -7.67 24.96 12.46
C LEU A 270 -8.39 26.32 12.64
N GLN A 271 -9.35 26.62 11.80
CA GLN A 271 -10.33 27.65 12.12
C GLN A 271 -11.11 27.10 13.32
N GLN A 272 -10.76 27.61 14.49
CA GLN A 272 -11.60 27.51 15.66
C GLN A 272 -12.90 28.25 15.32
N GLY A 273 -13.95 27.51 15.11
CA GLY A 273 -15.33 27.97 15.02
C GLY A 273 -16.15 27.27 16.05
#